data_185127626aab03b86f0c03537bf76389
#
_entry.id   185127626aab03b86f0c03537bf76389
#
_cell.length_a   1.000
_cell.length_b   1.000
_cell.length_c   1.000
_cell.angle_alpha   90.00
_cell.angle_beta   90.00
_cell.angle_gamma   90.00
#
_symmetry.space_group_name_H-M   'P 1'
#
loop_
_entity.id
_entity.type
_entity.pdbx_description
1 polymer ?
#
loop_
_entity_poly.entity_id
_entity_poly.type
_entity_poly.pdbx_seq_one_letter_code
_entity_poly.pdbx_strand_id
1 'polypeptide(L)'
;MNLLDGKICIITGGGRGIGYTTAVKFAEEGAKVVIAEFDEKTGQKAADDVGGFFIQTNVADKFSVNSLFEKVMTEYGCVDVLVNNAGILMDGTLVKMEEDQFDAVINVNLKGVYLCGRGAATIMKEQGNGVILNASSVVAHNGNYGQTNYVATKAGVIGMTKVWARELGKDGIRVNAIAPGFITTEMIAQMPEKIIKMMREKVPVKRWGEPEDVANAYCFLASDEASYISGMVLNVDGGVVV
;
A
#
# COMPACT_ATOMS: atom_id res chain seq x y z
N MET A 1 16.81 6.20 -14.62
CA MET A 1 15.71 6.11 -15.62
C MET A 1 14.51 6.70 -14.94
N ASN A 2 13.76 7.58 -15.59
CA ASN A 2 12.52 8.12 -15.02
C ASN A 2 11.37 7.15 -15.33
N LEU A 3 11.26 6.07 -14.56
CA LEU A 3 10.28 5.00 -14.79
C LEU A 3 8.82 5.48 -14.69
N LEU A 4 8.58 6.60 -13.98
CA LEU A 4 7.25 7.15 -13.70
C LEU A 4 7.12 8.60 -14.17
N ASP A 5 7.89 9.01 -15.17
CA ASP A 5 7.95 10.40 -15.64
C ASP A 5 6.56 10.96 -15.95
N GLY A 6 6.19 12.05 -15.28
CA GLY A 6 4.92 12.73 -15.42
C GLY A 6 3.67 12.00 -14.88
N LYS A 7 3.77 10.73 -14.42
CA LYS A 7 2.62 9.96 -13.91
C LYS A 7 2.08 10.56 -12.61
N ILE A 8 0.77 10.64 -12.50
CA ILE A 8 0.06 11.08 -11.27
C ILE A 8 -0.17 9.88 -10.36
N CYS A 9 0.55 9.85 -9.23
CA CYS A 9 0.61 8.70 -8.32
C CYS A 9 0.04 9.04 -6.95
N ILE A 10 -1.07 8.42 -6.56
CA ILE A 10 -1.67 8.56 -5.23
C ILE A 10 -1.11 7.46 -4.32
N ILE A 11 -0.61 7.83 -3.15
CA ILE A 11 -0.12 6.90 -2.13
C ILE A 11 -0.91 7.12 -0.84
N THR A 12 -1.73 6.15 -0.44
CA THR A 12 -2.45 6.20 0.83
C THR A 12 -1.53 5.77 1.98
N GLY A 13 -1.61 6.48 3.13
CA GLY A 13 -0.66 6.24 4.22
C GLY A 13 0.77 6.62 3.84
N GLY A 14 0.92 7.68 3.01
CA GLY A 14 2.20 8.14 2.46
C GLY A 14 3.05 8.98 3.42
N GLY A 15 2.58 9.22 4.64
CA GLY A 15 3.25 10.12 5.60
C GLY A 15 4.45 9.52 6.33
N ARG A 16 4.61 8.19 6.34
CA ARG A 16 5.70 7.48 7.05
C ARG A 16 5.95 6.08 6.52
N GLY A 17 7.06 5.47 6.95
CA GLY A 17 7.41 4.08 6.68
C GLY A 17 7.43 3.74 5.18
N ILE A 18 6.87 2.58 4.82
CA ILE A 18 6.86 2.08 3.44
C ILE A 18 6.18 3.09 2.49
N GLY A 19 5.06 3.70 2.91
CA GLY A 19 4.34 4.67 2.09
C GLY A 19 5.17 5.91 1.78
N TYR A 20 5.84 6.46 2.79
CA TYR A 20 6.74 7.60 2.61
C TYR A 20 7.94 7.26 1.70
N THR A 21 8.61 6.14 1.97
CA THR A 21 9.74 5.70 1.13
C THR A 21 9.31 5.43 -0.32
N THR A 22 8.08 4.91 -0.51
CA THR A 22 7.49 4.75 -1.85
C THR A 22 7.26 6.11 -2.51
N ALA A 23 6.80 7.11 -1.75
CA ALA A 23 6.61 8.48 -2.26
C ALA A 23 7.92 9.11 -2.70
N VAL A 24 8.98 8.98 -1.90
CA VAL A 24 10.33 9.44 -2.26
C VAL A 24 10.80 8.75 -3.53
N LYS A 25 10.72 7.42 -3.59
CA LYS A 25 11.15 6.65 -4.77
C LYS A 25 10.38 7.05 -6.04
N PHE A 26 9.07 7.24 -5.93
CA PHE A 26 8.24 7.63 -7.08
C PHE A 26 8.58 9.04 -7.57
N ALA A 27 8.82 9.98 -6.66
CA ALA A 27 9.26 11.34 -7.01
C ALA A 27 10.63 11.33 -7.70
N GLU A 28 11.58 10.54 -7.20
CA GLU A 28 12.90 10.35 -7.82
C GLU A 28 12.83 9.78 -9.25
N GLU A 29 11.78 9.00 -9.54
CA GLU A 29 11.51 8.42 -10.86
C GLU A 29 10.59 9.31 -11.73
N GLY A 30 10.37 10.56 -11.33
CA GLY A 30 9.69 11.58 -12.13
C GLY A 30 8.17 11.66 -11.94
N ALA A 31 7.59 10.93 -10.98
CA ALA A 31 6.16 11.01 -10.71
C ALA A 31 5.76 12.32 -10.02
N LYS A 32 4.54 12.77 -10.28
CA LYS A 32 3.82 13.75 -9.45
C LYS A 32 3.09 12.99 -8.35
N VAL A 33 3.58 13.11 -7.12
CA VAL A 33 3.11 12.31 -6.00
C VAL A 33 2.02 13.04 -5.22
N VAL A 34 0.92 12.33 -4.95
CA VAL A 34 -0.14 12.77 -4.04
C VAL A 34 -0.07 11.93 -2.76
N ILE A 35 0.19 12.59 -1.65
CA ILE A 35 0.21 12.00 -0.31
C ILE A 35 -1.21 12.04 0.26
N ALA A 36 -1.88 10.90 0.34
CA ALA A 36 -3.16 10.74 1.01
C ALA A 36 -2.94 10.17 2.42
N GLU A 37 -2.94 11.03 3.45
CA GLU A 37 -2.58 10.68 4.81
C GLU A 37 -3.62 11.18 5.80
N PHE A 38 -3.88 10.41 6.87
CA PHE A 38 -4.83 10.78 7.91
C PHE A 38 -4.25 11.86 8.84
N ASP A 39 -3.00 11.71 9.25
CA ASP A 39 -2.29 12.69 10.07
C ASP A 39 -1.78 13.84 9.22
N GLU A 40 -2.34 15.03 9.46
CA GLU A 40 -2.04 16.22 8.69
C GLU A 40 -0.56 16.61 8.75
N LYS A 41 0.05 16.49 9.93
CA LYS A 41 1.44 16.91 10.14
C LYS A 41 2.43 16.03 9.39
N THR A 42 2.27 14.73 9.48
CA THR A 42 3.17 13.77 8.78
C THR A 42 2.90 13.78 7.29
N GLY A 43 1.63 13.94 6.87
CA GLY A 43 1.25 14.00 5.46
C GLY A 43 1.79 15.24 4.77
N GLN A 44 1.64 16.43 5.39
CA GLN A 44 2.18 17.68 4.82
C GLN A 44 3.69 17.64 4.72
N LYS A 45 4.37 17.20 5.81
CA LYS A 45 5.83 17.06 5.80
C LYS A 45 6.30 16.13 4.67
N ALA A 46 5.66 14.97 4.50
CA ALA A 46 6.02 14.03 3.45
C ALA A 46 5.83 14.64 2.05
N ALA A 47 4.74 15.39 1.83
CA ALA A 47 4.51 16.07 0.56
C ALA A 47 5.56 17.14 0.29
N ASP A 48 5.92 17.95 1.30
CA ASP A 48 6.97 18.96 1.19
C ASP A 48 8.34 18.33 0.84
N ASP A 49 8.68 17.21 1.49
CA ASP A 49 9.95 16.50 1.27
C ASP A 49 10.09 15.97 -0.18
N VAL A 50 8.98 15.60 -0.84
CA VAL A 50 8.99 15.04 -2.21
C VAL A 50 8.53 16.03 -3.28
N GLY A 51 8.21 17.26 -2.91
CA GLY A 51 7.62 18.24 -3.83
C GLY A 51 6.25 17.80 -4.36
N GLY A 52 5.50 17.04 -3.55
CA GLY A 52 4.20 16.46 -3.88
C GLY A 52 3.01 17.28 -3.37
N PHE A 53 1.82 16.71 -3.50
CA PHE A 53 0.56 17.32 -3.08
C PHE A 53 -0.05 16.54 -1.89
N PHE A 54 -0.30 17.22 -0.78
CA PHE A 54 -0.93 16.60 0.39
C PHE A 54 -2.46 16.73 0.36
N ILE A 55 -3.15 15.64 0.65
CA ILE A 55 -4.59 15.64 0.88
C ILE A 55 -4.88 14.83 2.15
N GLN A 56 -5.37 15.49 3.19
CA GLN A 56 -5.81 14.82 4.39
C GLN A 56 -6.92 13.81 4.06
N THR A 57 -6.70 12.53 4.35
CA THR A 57 -7.58 11.46 3.92
C THR A 57 -7.76 10.39 4.98
N ASN A 58 -9.02 10.16 5.38
CA ASN A 58 -9.42 8.97 6.10
C ASN A 58 -9.93 7.91 5.12
N VAL A 59 -9.13 6.88 4.85
CA VAL A 59 -9.51 5.82 3.89
C VAL A 59 -10.72 5.01 4.33
N ALA A 60 -11.05 4.97 5.63
CA ALA A 60 -12.23 4.29 6.15
C ALA A 60 -13.54 5.07 5.92
N ASP A 61 -13.45 6.35 5.55
CA ASP A 61 -14.59 7.22 5.28
C ASP A 61 -14.77 7.47 3.78
N LYS A 62 -15.93 7.05 3.26
CA LYS A 62 -16.30 7.21 1.86
C LYS A 62 -16.27 8.68 1.38
N PHE A 63 -16.72 9.61 2.22
CA PHE A 63 -16.77 11.03 1.84
C PHE A 63 -15.35 11.62 1.74
N SER A 64 -14.47 11.25 2.68
CA SER A 64 -13.06 11.62 2.63
C SER A 64 -12.36 11.07 1.39
N VAL A 65 -12.62 9.80 1.04
CA VAL A 65 -12.07 9.19 -0.18
C VAL A 65 -12.61 9.86 -1.45
N ASN A 66 -13.90 10.19 -1.52
CA ASN A 66 -14.45 10.92 -2.66
C ASN A 66 -13.78 12.29 -2.82
N SER A 67 -13.62 13.04 -1.72
CA SER A 67 -12.92 14.34 -1.73
C SER A 67 -11.47 14.22 -2.18
N LEU A 68 -10.76 13.12 -1.84
CA LEU A 68 -9.42 12.85 -2.35
C LEU A 68 -9.41 12.87 -3.88
N PHE A 69 -10.25 12.04 -4.51
CA PHE A 69 -10.27 11.93 -5.97
C PHE A 69 -10.76 13.20 -6.65
N GLU A 70 -11.76 13.90 -6.11
CA GLU A 70 -12.21 15.20 -6.62
C GLU A 70 -11.08 16.24 -6.66
N LYS A 71 -10.30 16.34 -5.59
CA LYS A 71 -9.16 17.24 -5.51
C LYS A 71 -8.04 16.85 -6.49
N VAL A 72 -7.71 15.56 -6.61
CA VAL A 72 -6.71 15.09 -7.57
C VAL A 72 -7.14 15.37 -9.00
N MET A 73 -8.41 15.12 -9.34
CA MET A 73 -8.94 15.41 -10.67
C MET A 73 -8.97 16.91 -10.98
N THR A 74 -9.23 17.76 -9.97
CA THR A 74 -9.19 19.22 -10.13
C THR A 74 -7.77 19.71 -10.40
N GLU A 75 -6.77 19.16 -9.70
CA GLU A 75 -5.38 19.61 -9.77
C GLU A 75 -4.65 19.03 -11.01
N TYR A 76 -4.88 17.76 -11.32
CA TYR A 76 -4.09 17.04 -12.33
C TYR A 76 -4.89 16.53 -13.51
N GLY A 77 -6.20 16.36 -13.39
CA GLY A 77 -7.08 15.88 -14.44
C GLY A 77 -7.01 14.37 -14.71
N CYS A 78 -6.14 13.62 -14.03
CA CYS A 78 -5.98 12.18 -14.20
C CYS A 78 -5.43 11.49 -12.94
N VAL A 79 -5.49 10.14 -12.94
CA VAL A 79 -4.84 9.27 -11.94
C VAL A 79 -4.20 8.10 -12.68
N ASP A 80 -2.87 8.02 -12.68
CA ASP A 80 -2.15 6.93 -13.36
C ASP A 80 -1.87 5.74 -12.44
N VAL A 81 -1.52 6.02 -11.17
CA VAL A 81 -1.18 4.98 -10.19
C VAL A 81 -1.88 5.24 -8.86
N LEU A 82 -2.50 4.20 -8.31
CA LEU A 82 -2.93 4.17 -6.92
C LEU A 82 -2.13 3.13 -6.14
N VAL A 83 -1.49 3.54 -5.05
CA VAL A 83 -0.88 2.64 -4.05
C VAL A 83 -1.76 2.63 -2.79
N ASN A 84 -2.51 1.57 -2.59
CA ASN A 84 -3.27 1.29 -1.38
C ASN A 84 -2.31 0.75 -0.30
N ASN A 85 -1.63 1.64 0.42
CA ASN A 85 -0.65 1.29 1.44
C ASN A 85 -1.16 1.58 2.86
N ALA A 86 -2.11 2.49 3.06
CA ALA A 86 -2.66 2.79 4.37
C ALA A 86 -3.11 1.52 5.12
N GLY A 87 -2.72 1.42 6.38
CA GLY A 87 -3.08 0.28 7.22
C GLY A 87 -2.72 0.48 8.68
N ILE A 88 -3.44 -0.21 9.55
CA ILE A 88 -3.23 -0.22 10.99
C ILE A 88 -3.10 -1.64 11.52
N LEU A 89 -2.51 -1.76 12.70
CA LEU A 89 -2.41 -3.00 13.48
C LEU A 89 -3.10 -2.79 14.82
N MET A 90 -3.95 -3.74 15.22
CA MET A 90 -4.54 -3.82 16.56
C MET A 90 -4.58 -5.29 16.95
N ASP A 91 -3.41 -5.82 17.33
CA ASP A 91 -3.22 -7.24 17.59
C ASP A 91 -3.88 -7.67 18.89
N GLY A 92 -4.43 -8.88 18.91
CA GLY A 92 -5.04 -9.52 20.06
C GLY A 92 -5.31 -11.00 19.76
N THR A 93 -5.21 -11.86 20.79
CA THR A 93 -5.62 -13.27 20.61
C THR A 93 -7.12 -13.35 20.41
N LEU A 94 -7.62 -14.38 19.73
CA LEU A 94 -9.03 -14.53 19.35
C LEU A 94 -10.01 -14.25 20.50
N VAL A 95 -9.69 -14.73 21.72
CA VAL A 95 -10.57 -14.55 22.89
C VAL A 95 -10.39 -13.23 23.64
N LYS A 96 -9.38 -12.42 23.27
CA LYS A 96 -9.08 -11.12 23.89
C LYS A 96 -9.24 -9.94 22.94
N MET A 97 -9.45 -10.21 21.64
CA MET A 97 -9.66 -9.17 20.65
C MET A 97 -11.07 -8.58 20.82
N GLU A 98 -11.15 -7.31 21.11
CA GLU A 98 -12.41 -6.59 21.18
C GLU A 98 -12.97 -6.33 19.78
N GLU A 99 -14.30 -6.26 19.66
CA GLU A 99 -15.01 -6.03 18.39
C GLU A 99 -14.55 -4.72 17.73
N ASP A 100 -14.39 -3.65 18.50
CA ASP A 100 -13.90 -2.35 18.00
C ASP A 100 -12.50 -2.45 17.36
N GLN A 101 -11.62 -3.29 17.93
CA GLN A 101 -10.29 -3.53 17.36
C GLN A 101 -10.38 -4.27 16.01
N PHE A 102 -11.26 -5.27 15.95
CA PHE A 102 -11.52 -6.00 14.72
C PHE A 102 -12.07 -5.07 13.66
N ASP A 103 -13.12 -4.32 13.96
CA ASP A 103 -13.80 -3.43 13.02
C ASP A 103 -12.91 -2.29 12.54
N ALA A 104 -12.10 -1.70 13.41
CA ALA A 104 -11.15 -0.65 13.02
C ALA A 104 -10.18 -1.16 11.94
N VAL A 105 -9.61 -2.36 12.12
CA VAL A 105 -8.68 -2.96 11.16
C VAL A 105 -9.40 -3.33 9.86
N ILE A 106 -10.60 -3.89 9.92
CA ILE A 106 -11.42 -4.17 8.72
C ILE A 106 -11.74 -2.88 7.95
N ASN A 107 -12.14 -1.83 8.66
CA ASN A 107 -12.53 -0.56 8.04
C ASN A 107 -11.36 0.12 7.32
N VAL A 108 -10.18 0.13 7.91
CA VAL A 108 -9.00 0.76 7.31
C VAL A 108 -8.37 -0.15 6.25
N ASN A 109 -7.99 -1.39 6.64
CA ASN A 109 -7.11 -2.23 5.82
C ASN A 109 -7.84 -2.97 4.69
N LEU A 110 -9.16 -3.14 4.76
CA LEU A 110 -9.93 -3.85 3.74
C LEU A 110 -10.93 -2.94 3.04
N LYS A 111 -11.86 -2.34 3.80
CA LYS A 111 -12.87 -1.43 3.24
C LYS A 111 -12.22 -0.18 2.65
N GLY A 112 -11.18 0.38 3.29
CA GLY A 112 -10.42 1.52 2.78
C GLY A 112 -9.76 1.22 1.43
N VAL A 113 -9.13 0.04 1.30
CA VAL A 113 -8.58 -0.44 0.03
C VAL A 113 -9.66 -0.54 -1.05
N TYR A 114 -10.84 -1.09 -0.70
CA TYR A 114 -11.98 -1.14 -1.62
C TYR A 114 -12.46 0.25 -2.04
N LEU A 115 -12.62 1.18 -1.10
CA LEU A 115 -13.10 2.53 -1.41
C LEU A 115 -12.14 3.29 -2.33
N CYS A 116 -10.85 3.27 -2.02
CA CYS A 116 -9.83 3.91 -2.84
C CYS A 116 -9.67 3.22 -4.20
N GLY A 117 -9.63 1.88 -4.22
CA GLY A 117 -9.56 1.11 -5.46
C GLY A 117 -10.74 1.38 -6.40
N ARG A 118 -11.97 1.47 -5.85
CA ARG A 118 -13.16 1.83 -6.63
C ARG A 118 -13.07 3.25 -7.17
N GLY A 119 -12.63 4.21 -6.37
CA GLY A 119 -12.45 5.61 -6.81
C GLY A 119 -11.48 5.72 -7.97
N ALA A 120 -10.29 5.14 -7.83
CA ALA A 120 -9.28 5.12 -8.89
C ALA A 120 -9.77 4.38 -10.14
N ALA A 121 -10.36 3.18 -9.99
CA ALA A 121 -10.85 2.39 -11.11
C ALA A 121 -11.91 3.13 -11.93
N THR A 122 -12.77 3.93 -11.29
CA THR A 122 -13.78 4.74 -12.00
C THR A 122 -13.12 5.73 -12.95
N ILE A 123 -12.10 6.44 -12.50
CA ILE A 123 -11.35 7.42 -13.30
C ILE A 123 -10.51 6.70 -14.38
N MET A 124 -9.75 5.68 -13.99
CA MET A 124 -8.87 4.93 -14.88
C MET A 124 -9.62 4.25 -16.02
N LYS A 125 -10.87 3.82 -15.81
CA LYS A 125 -11.72 3.27 -16.88
C LYS A 125 -12.05 4.31 -17.95
N GLU A 126 -12.33 5.53 -17.56
CA GLU A 126 -12.58 6.63 -18.52
C GLU A 126 -11.29 7.03 -19.25
N GLN A 127 -10.14 6.91 -18.60
CA GLN A 127 -8.81 7.14 -19.19
C GLN A 127 -8.38 6.02 -20.16
N GLY A 128 -8.88 4.78 -19.97
CA GLY A 128 -8.45 3.59 -20.72
C GLY A 128 -7.08 3.03 -20.28
N ASN A 129 -6.55 3.48 -19.15
CA ASN A 129 -5.28 3.01 -18.58
C ASN A 129 -5.21 3.28 -17.08
N GLY A 130 -4.33 2.56 -16.36
CA GLY A 130 -4.06 2.79 -14.96
C GLY A 130 -3.38 1.61 -14.26
N VAL A 131 -2.87 1.87 -13.06
CA VAL A 131 -2.24 0.85 -12.22
C VAL A 131 -2.74 0.96 -10.78
N ILE A 132 -3.24 -0.15 -10.23
CA ILE A 132 -3.62 -0.24 -8.80
C ILE A 132 -2.69 -1.23 -8.12
N LEU A 133 -2.01 -0.79 -7.06
CA LEU A 133 -1.09 -1.58 -6.27
C LEU A 133 -1.59 -1.66 -4.82
N ASN A 134 -1.74 -2.87 -4.31
CA ASN A 134 -2.33 -3.10 -3.00
C ASN A 134 -1.31 -3.68 -2.01
N ALA A 135 -1.20 -3.10 -0.81
CA ALA A 135 -0.39 -3.63 0.28
C ALA A 135 -1.08 -4.83 0.93
N SER A 136 -0.56 -6.05 0.66
CA SER A 136 -0.85 -7.24 1.43
C SER A 136 0.22 -7.47 2.52
N SER A 137 0.51 -8.71 2.85
CA SER A 137 1.58 -9.13 3.77
C SER A 137 1.84 -10.61 3.61
N VAL A 138 3.04 -11.08 3.92
CA VAL A 138 3.35 -12.53 3.96
C VAL A 138 2.48 -13.29 4.94
N VAL A 139 2.03 -12.66 6.04
CA VAL A 139 1.13 -13.30 7.02
C VAL A 139 -0.25 -13.63 6.44
N ALA A 140 -0.62 -13.03 5.30
CA ALA A 140 -1.85 -13.36 4.59
C ALA A 140 -1.89 -14.81 4.06
N HIS A 141 -0.73 -15.43 3.88
CA HIS A 141 -0.60 -16.79 3.36
C HIS A 141 -0.67 -17.87 4.44
N ASN A 142 -0.03 -17.61 5.60
CA ASN A 142 0.18 -18.65 6.61
C ASN A 142 -0.43 -18.29 7.99
N GLY A 143 -0.94 -17.09 8.15
CA GLY A 143 -1.42 -16.57 9.43
C GLY A 143 -0.28 -16.04 10.30
N ASN A 144 -0.65 -15.38 11.40
CA ASN A 144 0.27 -14.99 12.46
C ASN A 144 -0.48 -14.91 13.79
N TYR A 145 0.19 -15.29 14.87
CA TYR A 145 -0.40 -15.30 16.20
C TYR A 145 -0.90 -13.90 16.61
N GLY A 146 -2.16 -13.82 17.06
CA GLY A 146 -2.76 -12.57 17.53
C GLY A 146 -3.24 -11.62 16.45
N GLN A 147 -3.24 -12.01 15.16
CA GLN A 147 -3.55 -11.15 14.03
C GLN A 147 -4.79 -11.58 13.23
N THR A 148 -5.82 -12.08 13.90
CA THR A 148 -7.05 -12.53 13.22
C THR A 148 -7.62 -11.46 12.28
N ASN A 149 -7.77 -10.22 12.77
CA ASN A 149 -8.26 -9.07 11.99
C ASN A 149 -7.31 -8.70 10.84
N TYR A 150 -6.02 -8.55 11.14
CA TYR A 150 -5.03 -8.12 10.16
C TYR A 150 -4.85 -9.15 9.03
N VAL A 151 -4.69 -10.43 9.37
CA VAL A 151 -4.57 -11.52 8.40
C VAL A 151 -5.81 -11.63 7.53
N ALA A 152 -7.02 -11.54 8.12
CA ALA A 152 -8.26 -11.53 7.36
C ALA A 152 -8.29 -10.41 6.31
N THR A 153 -7.86 -9.18 6.69
CA THR A 153 -7.81 -8.07 5.75
C THR A 153 -6.79 -8.28 4.64
N LYS A 154 -5.58 -8.73 4.98
CA LYS A 154 -4.49 -8.88 4.00
C LYS A 154 -4.73 -10.06 3.05
N ALA A 155 -5.38 -11.12 3.50
CA ALA A 155 -5.88 -12.20 2.64
C ALA A 155 -7.04 -11.72 1.74
N GLY A 156 -7.97 -10.92 2.28
CA GLY A 156 -9.04 -10.29 1.51
C GLY A 156 -8.51 -9.37 0.40
N VAL A 157 -7.46 -8.60 0.68
CA VAL A 157 -6.76 -7.75 -0.32
C VAL A 157 -6.20 -8.58 -1.48
N ILE A 158 -5.62 -9.75 -1.21
CA ILE A 158 -5.17 -10.68 -2.25
C ILE A 158 -6.36 -11.11 -3.14
N GLY A 159 -7.49 -11.45 -2.52
CA GLY A 159 -8.71 -11.80 -3.24
C GLY A 159 -9.20 -10.67 -4.14
N MET A 160 -9.34 -9.46 -3.58
CA MET A 160 -9.75 -8.26 -4.35
C MET A 160 -8.80 -7.98 -5.52
N THR A 161 -7.49 -8.06 -5.31
CA THR A 161 -6.48 -7.86 -6.35
C THR A 161 -6.72 -8.78 -7.55
N LYS A 162 -6.95 -10.07 -7.31
CA LYS A 162 -7.19 -11.06 -8.37
C LYS A 162 -8.51 -10.82 -9.12
N VAL A 163 -9.55 -10.39 -8.42
CA VAL A 163 -10.84 -10.06 -9.02
C VAL A 163 -10.72 -8.81 -9.88
N TRP A 164 -10.17 -7.73 -9.32
CA TRP A 164 -10.03 -6.46 -10.03
C TRP A 164 -9.14 -6.55 -11.27
N ALA A 165 -8.07 -7.36 -11.21
CA ALA A 165 -7.23 -7.59 -12.39
C ALA A 165 -8.02 -8.20 -13.56
N ARG A 166 -8.98 -9.09 -13.28
CA ARG A 166 -9.84 -9.72 -14.29
C ARG A 166 -10.93 -8.76 -14.80
N GLU A 167 -11.53 -7.98 -13.90
CA GLU A 167 -12.61 -7.07 -14.26
C GLU A 167 -12.12 -5.86 -15.06
N LEU A 168 -10.93 -5.33 -14.70
CA LEU A 168 -10.42 -4.05 -15.19
C LEU A 168 -9.39 -4.21 -16.32
N GLY A 169 -8.85 -5.42 -16.53
CA GLY A 169 -7.83 -5.64 -17.55
C GLY A 169 -8.26 -5.27 -18.97
N LYS A 170 -9.53 -5.47 -19.33
CA LYS A 170 -10.10 -5.06 -20.62
C LYS A 170 -10.13 -3.53 -20.82
N ASP A 171 -10.08 -2.79 -19.73
CA ASP A 171 -10.08 -1.31 -19.70
C ASP A 171 -8.64 -0.77 -19.60
N GLY A 172 -7.61 -1.60 -19.84
CA GLY A 172 -6.18 -1.20 -19.81
C GLY A 172 -5.61 -1.02 -18.41
N ILE A 173 -6.30 -1.49 -17.35
CA ILE A 173 -5.90 -1.28 -15.97
C ILE A 173 -5.23 -2.53 -15.41
N ARG A 174 -4.03 -2.40 -14.86
CA ARG A 174 -3.31 -3.47 -14.16
C ARG A 174 -3.55 -3.39 -12.65
N VAL A 175 -3.73 -4.53 -12.02
CA VAL A 175 -3.91 -4.59 -10.56
C VAL A 175 -3.02 -5.68 -9.97
N ASN A 176 -2.12 -5.30 -9.06
CA ASN A 176 -1.21 -6.23 -8.39
C ASN A 176 -1.17 -5.95 -6.88
N ALA A 177 -0.69 -6.92 -6.12
CA ALA A 177 -0.41 -6.75 -4.70
C ALA A 177 1.08 -6.98 -4.40
N ILE A 178 1.57 -6.32 -3.36
CA ILE A 178 2.86 -6.63 -2.74
C ILE A 178 2.59 -7.22 -1.37
N ALA A 179 3.30 -8.29 -1.04
CA ALA A 179 3.29 -8.93 0.27
C ALA A 179 4.66 -8.76 0.94
N PRO A 180 4.87 -7.68 1.72
CA PRO A 180 6.10 -7.49 2.46
C PRO A 180 6.27 -8.55 3.56
N GLY A 181 7.53 -8.95 3.78
CA GLY A 181 7.94 -9.74 4.94
C GLY A 181 8.22 -8.86 6.15
N PHE A 182 9.29 -9.19 6.89
CA PHE A 182 9.76 -8.36 8.00
C PHE A 182 10.52 -7.16 7.47
N ILE A 183 9.93 -5.98 7.54
CA ILE A 183 10.49 -4.71 7.07
C ILE A 183 10.87 -3.84 8.26
N THR A 184 12.07 -3.29 8.25
CA THR A 184 12.56 -2.34 9.28
C THR A 184 11.69 -1.08 9.24
N THR A 185 10.93 -0.86 10.30
CA THR A 185 10.11 0.34 10.50
C THR A 185 10.36 0.89 11.90
N GLU A 186 9.92 2.08 12.22
CA GLU A 186 10.04 2.67 13.57
C GLU A 186 9.52 1.74 14.68
N MET A 187 8.58 0.87 14.36
CA MET A 187 8.01 -0.12 15.29
C MET A 187 9.05 -1.15 15.76
N ILE A 188 10.02 -1.50 14.91
CA ILE A 188 11.07 -2.50 15.21
C ILE A 188 12.14 -1.93 16.13
N ALA A 189 12.40 -0.62 16.04
CA ALA A 189 13.37 0.03 16.92
C ALA A 189 13.05 -0.12 18.41
N GLN A 190 11.81 -0.49 18.74
CA GLN A 190 11.35 -0.71 20.12
C GLN A 190 11.40 -2.19 20.55
N MET A 191 11.75 -3.11 19.65
CA MET A 191 11.85 -4.54 19.98
C MET A 191 13.18 -4.89 20.67
N PRO A 192 13.16 -5.85 21.61
CA PRO A 192 14.40 -6.36 22.20
C PRO A 192 15.34 -6.97 21.12
N GLU A 193 16.63 -6.65 21.19
CA GLU A 193 17.63 -7.08 20.21
C GLU A 193 17.66 -8.62 20.01
N LYS A 194 17.41 -9.38 21.08
CA LYS A 194 17.28 -10.85 21.03
C LYS A 194 16.18 -11.31 20.09
N ILE A 195 15.04 -10.62 20.10
CA ILE A 195 13.88 -10.94 19.24
C ILE A 195 14.23 -10.57 17.79
N ILE A 196 14.80 -9.39 17.57
CA ILE A 196 15.24 -8.93 16.26
C ILE A 196 16.21 -9.96 15.64
N LYS A 197 17.21 -10.42 16.40
CA LYS A 197 18.16 -11.42 15.93
C LYS A 197 17.48 -12.75 15.57
N MET A 198 16.61 -13.25 16.45
CA MET A 198 15.88 -14.50 16.23
C MET A 198 15.01 -14.44 14.97
N MET A 199 14.33 -13.32 14.74
CA MET A 199 13.49 -13.14 13.55
C MET A 199 14.34 -12.99 12.28
N ARG A 200 15.48 -12.28 12.35
CA ARG A 200 16.43 -12.16 11.23
C ARG A 200 16.98 -13.52 10.80
N GLU A 201 17.24 -14.43 11.74
CA GLU A 201 17.72 -15.78 11.44
C GLU A 201 16.72 -16.61 10.64
N LYS A 202 15.42 -16.33 10.77
CA LYS A 202 14.35 -16.99 9.99
C LYS A 202 14.30 -16.52 8.54
N VAL A 203 14.85 -15.35 8.22
CA VAL A 203 14.88 -14.83 6.84
C VAL A 203 16.04 -15.46 6.08
N PRO A 204 15.82 -16.19 4.98
CA PRO A 204 16.88 -16.84 4.21
C PRO A 204 17.99 -15.90 3.75
N VAL A 205 17.68 -14.68 3.34
CA VAL A 205 18.70 -13.67 2.95
C VAL A 205 19.42 -13.02 4.14
N LYS A 206 19.14 -13.46 5.39
CA LYS A 206 19.84 -13.10 6.63
C LYS A 206 19.85 -11.60 6.97
N ARG A 207 18.90 -10.85 6.44
CA ARG A 207 18.62 -9.49 6.84
C ARG A 207 17.11 -9.24 6.90
N TRP A 208 16.70 -8.22 7.59
CA TRP A 208 15.38 -7.62 7.44
C TRP A 208 15.31 -6.90 6.10
N GLY A 209 14.11 -6.78 5.54
CA GLY A 209 13.87 -5.88 4.43
C GLY A 209 13.87 -4.44 4.93
N GLU A 210 14.28 -3.52 4.08
CA GLU A 210 14.14 -2.09 4.29
C GLU A 210 12.92 -1.57 3.52
N PRO A 211 12.32 -0.44 3.92
CA PRO A 211 11.22 0.17 3.18
C PRO A 211 11.53 0.36 1.69
N GLU A 212 12.79 0.61 1.35
CA GLU A 212 13.31 0.75 -0.01
C GLU A 212 13.16 -0.54 -0.85
N ASP A 213 13.31 -1.73 -0.23
CA ASP A 213 13.08 -3.00 -0.93
C ASP A 213 11.64 -3.08 -1.44
N VAL A 214 10.68 -2.59 -0.64
CA VAL A 214 9.26 -2.56 -1.00
C VAL A 214 8.96 -1.44 -1.99
N ALA A 215 9.52 -0.24 -1.78
CA ALA A 215 9.34 0.90 -2.66
C ALA A 215 9.85 0.63 -4.08
N ASN A 216 11.00 -0.07 -4.22
CA ASN A 216 11.53 -0.50 -5.51
C ASN A 216 10.58 -1.47 -6.23
N ALA A 217 9.98 -2.41 -5.50
CA ALA A 217 9.00 -3.35 -6.06
C ALA A 217 7.70 -2.61 -6.49
N TYR A 218 7.22 -1.64 -5.71
CA TYR A 218 6.11 -0.79 -6.12
C TYR A 218 6.45 0.02 -7.38
N CYS A 219 7.63 0.62 -7.45
CA CYS A 219 8.07 1.42 -8.58
C CYS A 219 8.11 0.58 -9.88
N PHE A 220 8.69 -0.63 -9.83
CA PHE A 220 8.68 -1.56 -10.95
C PHE A 220 7.26 -1.91 -11.38
N LEU A 221 6.38 -2.32 -10.46
CA LEU A 221 5.00 -2.68 -10.80
C LEU A 221 4.16 -1.50 -11.30
N ALA A 222 4.48 -0.27 -10.91
CA ALA A 222 3.84 0.95 -11.38
C ALA A 222 4.28 1.33 -12.81
N SER A 223 5.47 0.94 -13.22
CA SER A 223 6.07 1.30 -14.50
C SER A 223 5.55 0.48 -15.68
N ASP A 224 5.89 0.92 -16.88
CA ASP A 224 5.56 0.22 -18.13
C ASP A 224 6.39 -1.05 -18.33
N GLU A 225 7.51 -1.21 -17.61
CA GLU A 225 8.31 -2.44 -17.54
C GLU A 225 7.47 -3.64 -17.03
N ALA A 226 6.42 -3.38 -16.24
CA ALA A 226 5.48 -4.37 -15.73
C ALA A 226 4.19 -4.47 -16.56
N SER A 227 4.19 -4.02 -17.82
CA SER A 227 2.99 -3.90 -18.68
C SER A 227 2.20 -5.20 -18.87
N TYR A 228 2.83 -6.36 -18.72
CA TYR A 228 2.17 -7.68 -18.85
C TYR A 228 1.99 -8.40 -17.50
N ILE A 229 2.13 -7.66 -16.38
CA ILE A 229 1.98 -8.22 -15.02
C ILE A 229 0.69 -7.67 -14.41
N SER A 230 -0.31 -8.54 -14.21
CA SER A 230 -1.58 -8.21 -13.56
C SER A 230 -2.16 -9.41 -12.82
N GLY A 231 -2.76 -9.19 -11.66
CA GLY A 231 -3.37 -10.22 -10.80
C GLY A 231 -2.38 -10.99 -9.92
N MET A 232 -1.09 -10.60 -9.90
CA MET A 232 -0.09 -11.25 -9.08
C MET A 232 -0.02 -10.69 -7.65
N VAL A 233 0.55 -11.49 -6.77
CA VAL A 233 1.01 -11.08 -5.43
C VAL A 233 2.53 -11.26 -5.39
N LEU A 234 3.27 -10.16 -5.36
CA LEU A 234 4.72 -10.19 -5.30
C LEU A 234 5.18 -10.19 -3.84
N ASN A 235 5.80 -11.26 -3.42
CA ASN A 235 6.44 -11.30 -2.11
C ASN A 235 7.75 -10.50 -2.13
N VAL A 236 7.90 -9.62 -1.13
CA VAL A 236 9.13 -8.85 -0.87
C VAL A 236 9.55 -9.18 0.57
N ASP A 237 10.10 -10.36 0.77
CA ASP A 237 10.19 -11.01 2.08
C ASP A 237 11.53 -11.69 2.37
N GLY A 238 12.48 -11.62 1.44
CA GLY A 238 13.78 -12.31 1.57
C GLY A 238 13.67 -13.84 1.67
N GLY A 239 12.54 -14.41 1.22
CA GLY A 239 12.25 -15.85 1.26
C GLY A 239 11.74 -16.34 2.63
N VAL A 240 11.25 -15.43 3.50
CA VAL A 240 10.73 -15.84 4.81
C VAL A 240 9.47 -16.70 4.67
N VAL A 241 9.44 -17.78 5.44
CA VAL A 241 8.23 -18.60 5.68
C VAL A 241 7.79 -18.33 7.11
N VAL A 242 6.62 -17.74 7.30
CA VAL A 242 6.00 -17.42 8.60
C VAL A 242 4.97 -18.48 8.97
#